data_e9e15687b9474e6dcfbcf1d0d870559b
#
_entry.id   e9e15687b9474e6dcfbcf1d0d870559b
#
_cell.length_a   1.000
_cell.length_b   1.000
_cell.length_c   1.000
_cell.angle_alpha   90.00
_cell.angle_beta   90.00
_cell.angle_gamma   90.00
#
_symmetry.space_group_name_H-M   'P 1'
#
loop_
_entity.id
_entity.type
_entity.pdbx_description
1 polymer ?
#
loop_
_entity_poly.entity_id
_entity_poly.type
_entity_poly.pdbx_seq_one_letter_code
_entity_poly.pdbx_strand_id
1 'polypeptide(L)'
;MSMTPREIVHELNRHIVGQEDAKRAVAIALRNRWRRMQLPAELRAEVTPKNILMIGPTGVGKTEIARRLAKLANAPFIKVEATKFTEVGYVGRDVESIVRDLADAALKMLREQEVNKMRFRAEDAAEERILDALLPPARQGFGDEPVTREDSNTRQLFRKRLREGQLDDKEIDIEITEAPGGVEIMAPPGMEEMTSQLQNLFSSMGKGKKKTHKLKVKDALKLVRDEEAARLVNEEELKARALEAVEQNGIVFIDEIDKVAKRANVGGADVSREGVQRDLLPLIEGCTVNTKLGMVKTDHILFIASGAFHLAKPSDLVPELQGRLPIRVELKALTPEDFERILTEPHASLTEQYSELLKTEGLDIEFTADGIKRIAEIAWQVNEKTENIGARRLHTLLERLLEEVSFSAADLAADHSGRPIVIDAAYVNSHLGELAQDEDLSRYIL
;
A
#
# COMPACT_ATOMS: atom_id res chain seq x y z
N MET A 1 12.70 15.07 -4.04
CA MET A 1 13.54 13.86 -4.20
C MET A 1 14.63 14.14 -5.23
N SER A 2 15.91 14.05 -4.84
CA SER A 2 17.05 14.41 -5.72
C SER A 2 17.64 13.23 -6.50
N MET A 3 17.09 12.01 -6.35
CA MET A 3 17.61 10.79 -6.97
C MET A 3 17.68 10.87 -8.50
N THR A 4 18.78 10.45 -9.06
CA THR A 4 18.96 10.27 -10.50
C THR A 4 18.20 9.04 -11.02
N PRO A 5 17.91 8.91 -12.32
CA PRO A 5 17.28 7.70 -12.85
C PRO A 5 18.06 6.41 -12.54
N ARG A 6 19.39 6.47 -12.49
CA ARG A 6 20.23 5.31 -12.15
C ARG A 6 20.06 4.88 -10.69
N GLU A 7 19.99 5.83 -9.78
CA GLU A 7 19.73 5.56 -8.35
C GLU A 7 18.32 4.99 -8.15
N ILE A 8 17.31 5.50 -8.88
CA ILE A 8 15.95 4.96 -8.84
C ILE A 8 15.93 3.50 -9.31
N VAL A 9 16.61 3.19 -10.44
CA VAL A 9 16.72 1.80 -10.93
C VAL A 9 17.44 0.93 -9.91
N HIS A 10 18.52 1.43 -9.28
CA HIS A 10 19.24 0.70 -8.24
C HIS A 10 18.34 0.34 -7.06
N GLU A 11 17.53 1.29 -6.58
CA GLU A 11 16.55 1.02 -5.51
C GLU A 11 15.46 0.04 -5.94
N LEU A 12 14.99 0.12 -7.19
CA LEU A 12 14.04 -0.87 -7.72
C LEU A 12 14.65 -2.27 -7.80
N ASN A 13 15.95 -2.39 -8.11
CA ASN A 13 16.66 -3.68 -8.17
C ASN A 13 16.69 -4.41 -6.83
N ARG A 14 16.58 -3.69 -5.72
CA ARG A 14 16.48 -4.30 -4.38
C ARG A 14 15.18 -5.10 -4.15
N HIS A 15 14.20 -4.93 -5.01
CA HIS A 15 12.88 -5.54 -4.85
C HIS A 15 12.40 -6.31 -6.07
N ILE A 16 12.95 -6.02 -7.24
CA ILE A 16 12.46 -6.54 -8.51
C ILE A 16 13.64 -7.06 -9.32
N VAL A 17 13.57 -8.34 -9.65
CA VAL A 17 14.57 -9.02 -10.48
C VAL A 17 14.25 -8.78 -11.96
N GLY A 18 15.28 -8.53 -12.77
CA GLY A 18 15.14 -8.33 -14.22
C GLY A 18 14.32 -7.08 -14.59
N GLN A 19 13.67 -7.10 -15.74
CA GLN A 19 12.74 -6.06 -16.23
C GLN A 19 13.38 -4.67 -16.38
N GLU A 20 14.62 -4.61 -16.86
CA GLU A 20 15.44 -3.39 -16.89
C GLU A 20 14.78 -2.25 -17.67
N ASP A 21 14.15 -2.57 -18.82
CA ASP A 21 13.50 -1.55 -19.67
C ASP A 21 12.31 -0.90 -18.95
N ALA A 22 11.52 -1.70 -18.23
CA ALA A 22 10.39 -1.18 -17.46
C ALA A 22 10.86 -0.32 -16.29
N LYS A 23 11.87 -0.77 -15.52
CA LYS A 23 12.50 0.01 -14.44
C LYS A 23 13.07 1.33 -14.95
N ARG A 24 13.75 1.30 -16.10
CA ARG A 24 14.29 2.49 -16.74
C ARG A 24 13.21 3.49 -17.16
N ALA A 25 12.13 3.01 -17.77
CA ALA A 25 11.02 3.86 -18.21
C ALA A 25 10.35 4.58 -17.02
N VAL A 26 10.04 3.85 -15.94
CA VAL A 26 9.42 4.44 -14.75
C VAL A 26 10.39 5.37 -14.02
N ALA A 27 11.69 5.08 -13.98
CA ALA A 27 12.70 5.94 -13.39
C ALA A 27 12.84 7.28 -14.14
N ILE A 28 12.78 7.24 -15.48
CA ILE A 28 12.76 8.44 -16.32
C ILE A 28 11.49 9.26 -16.08
N ALA A 29 10.32 8.60 -16.01
CA ALA A 29 9.05 9.26 -15.74
C ALA A 29 9.07 9.99 -14.40
N LEU A 30 9.57 9.33 -13.34
CA LEU A 30 9.71 9.96 -12.03
C LEU A 30 10.70 11.14 -12.05
N ARG A 31 11.85 10.98 -12.72
CA ARG A 31 12.83 12.07 -12.83
C ARG A 31 12.29 13.25 -13.63
N ASN A 32 11.52 13.00 -14.67
CA ASN A 32 10.88 14.06 -15.46
C ASN A 32 9.88 14.87 -14.64
N ARG A 33 9.18 14.24 -13.69
CA ARG A 33 8.33 14.95 -12.73
C ARG A 33 9.16 15.94 -11.88
N TRP A 34 10.31 15.50 -11.35
CA TRP A 34 11.21 16.38 -10.63
C TRP A 34 11.76 17.51 -11.52
N ARG A 35 12.16 17.20 -12.76
CA ARG A 35 12.63 18.21 -13.73
C ARG A 35 11.56 19.26 -14.02
N ARG A 36 10.32 18.80 -14.18
CA ARG A 36 9.15 19.68 -14.40
C ARG A 36 8.99 20.70 -13.26
N MET A 37 9.15 20.28 -12.01
CA MET A 37 9.04 21.16 -10.85
C MET A 37 10.13 22.24 -10.78
N GLN A 38 11.22 22.09 -11.56
CA GLN A 38 12.29 23.10 -11.66
C GLN A 38 12.04 24.11 -12.77
N LEU A 39 11.01 23.92 -13.59
CA LEU A 39 10.67 24.83 -14.69
C LEU A 39 9.93 26.07 -14.20
N PRO A 40 10.03 27.21 -14.94
CA PRO A 40 9.17 28.37 -14.72
C PRO A 40 7.70 27.99 -14.77
N ALA A 41 6.84 28.73 -14.04
CA ALA A 41 5.44 28.38 -13.86
C ALA A 41 4.66 28.18 -15.17
N GLU A 42 4.88 29.04 -16.17
CA GLU A 42 4.24 28.96 -17.48
C GLU A 42 4.59 27.66 -18.20
N LEU A 43 5.88 27.33 -18.30
CA LEU A 43 6.34 26.12 -18.98
C LEU A 43 5.99 24.84 -18.17
N ARG A 44 5.98 24.95 -16.86
CA ARG A 44 5.57 23.85 -15.98
C ARG A 44 4.11 23.44 -16.18
N ALA A 45 3.23 24.38 -16.50
CA ALA A 45 1.82 24.10 -16.79
C ALA A 45 1.65 23.28 -18.08
N GLU A 46 2.49 23.54 -19.10
CA GLU A 46 2.42 22.87 -20.40
C GLU A 46 3.04 21.47 -20.43
N VAL A 47 3.94 21.17 -19.48
CA VAL A 47 4.63 19.86 -19.45
C VAL A 47 3.78 18.81 -18.74
N THR A 48 3.15 17.94 -19.50
CA THR A 48 2.38 16.80 -18.99
C THR A 48 3.26 15.55 -18.81
N PRO A 49 2.93 14.65 -17.86
CA PRO A 49 3.63 13.38 -17.73
C PRO A 49 3.43 12.50 -18.98
N LYS A 50 4.42 11.68 -19.28
CA LYS A 50 4.31 10.68 -20.34
C LYS A 50 3.85 9.38 -19.73
N ASN A 51 2.61 9.01 -19.99
CA ASN A 51 2.00 7.80 -19.47
C ASN A 51 2.63 6.55 -20.08
N ILE A 52 2.57 5.45 -19.35
CA ILE A 52 3.28 4.22 -19.67
C ILE A 52 2.28 3.08 -19.88
N LEU A 53 2.49 2.30 -20.93
CA LEU A 53 1.83 1.00 -21.13
C LEU A 53 2.85 -0.11 -20.89
N MET A 54 2.59 -0.92 -19.85
CA MET A 54 3.37 -2.12 -19.51
C MET A 54 2.71 -3.34 -20.11
N ILE A 55 3.41 -4.05 -20.98
CA ILE A 55 2.93 -5.24 -21.69
C ILE A 55 3.72 -6.44 -21.19
N GLY A 56 3.05 -7.55 -20.87
CA GLY A 56 3.76 -8.76 -20.50
C GLY A 56 2.93 -9.70 -19.61
N PRO A 57 3.38 -10.93 -19.40
CA PRO A 57 2.64 -11.96 -18.68
C PRO A 57 2.25 -11.55 -17.26
N THR A 58 1.33 -12.30 -16.65
CA THR A 58 0.96 -12.13 -15.25
C THR A 58 2.14 -12.50 -14.34
N GLY A 59 2.28 -11.82 -13.21
CA GLY A 59 3.26 -12.18 -12.19
C GLY A 59 4.73 -11.84 -12.49
N VAL A 60 5.02 -11.02 -13.53
CA VAL A 60 6.38 -10.59 -13.87
C VAL A 60 6.82 -9.28 -13.21
N GLY A 61 6.02 -8.73 -12.29
CA GLY A 61 6.39 -7.56 -11.50
C GLY A 61 5.79 -6.23 -11.94
N LYS A 62 4.88 -6.16 -12.93
CA LYS A 62 4.26 -4.91 -13.43
C LYS A 62 3.73 -4.02 -12.31
N THR A 63 2.85 -4.55 -11.47
CA THR A 63 2.25 -3.81 -10.34
C THR A 63 3.30 -3.42 -9.30
N GLU A 64 4.26 -4.31 -9.03
CA GLU A 64 5.27 -4.08 -8.01
C GLU A 64 6.22 -2.95 -8.40
N ILE A 65 6.60 -2.86 -9.69
CA ILE A 65 7.38 -1.73 -10.21
C ILE A 65 6.68 -0.41 -9.93
N ALA A 66 5.38 -0.31 -10.25
CA ALA A 66 4.61 0.92 -10.04
C ALA A 66 4.44 1.26 -8.54
N ARG A 67 4.17 0.25 -7.71
CA ARG A 67 4.04 0.43 -6.26
C ARG A 67 5.34 0.92 -5.62
N ARG A 68 6.47 0.30 -5.97
CA ARG A 68 7.79 0.69 -5.45
C ARG A 68 8.19 2.07 -5.93
N LEU A 69 7.90 2.40 -7.19
CA LEU A 69 8.10 3.75 -7.72
C LEU A 69 7.35 4.80 -6.89
N ALA A 70 6.07 4.55 -6.62
CA ALA A 70 5.24 5.46 -5.83
C ALA A 70 5.77 5.63 -4.40
N LYS A 71 6.20 4.54 -3.78
CA LYS A 71 6.82 4.56 -2.44
C LYS A 71 8.13 5.37 -2.44
N LEU A 72 8.99 5.17 -3.42
CA LEU A 72 10.23 5.95 -3.58
C LEU A 72 9.96 7.44 -3.79
N ALA A 73 8.92 7.75 -4.57
CA ALA A 73 8.50 9.13 -4.83
C ALA A 73 7.79 9.78 -3.65
N ASN A 74 7.40 9.03 -2.63
CA ASN A 74 6.46 9.47 -1.60
C ASN A 74 5.21 10.09 -2.22
N ALA A 75 4.64 9.41 -3.22
CA ALA A 75 3.54 9.87 -4.04
C ALA A 75 2.25 9.13 -3.71
N PRO A 76 1.08 9.81 -3.74
CA PRO A 76 -0.20 9.13 -3.69
C PRO A 76 -0.30 8.08 -4.80
N PHE A 77 -0.75 6.88 -4.45
CA PHE A 77 -0.80 5.75 -5.36
C PHE A 77 -2.09 4.97 -5.20
N ILE A 78 -2.71 4.64 -6.32
CA ILE A 78 -3.83 3.72 -6.37
C ILE A 78 -3.63 2.70 -7.48
N LYS A 79 -4.01 1.45 -7.19
CA LYS A 79 -4.15 0.39 -8.18
C LYS A 79 -5.63 0.11 -8.42
N VAL A 80 -6.02 0.11 -9.68
CA VAL A 80 -7.38 -0.25 -10.12
C VAL A 80 -7.30 -1.28 -11.24
N GLU A 81 -8.35 -2.07 -11.40
CA GLU A 81 -8.49 -3.02 -12.49
C GLU A 81 -9.51 -2.44 -13.49
N ALA A 82 -9.14 -2.37 -14.77
CA ALA A 82 -10.01 -1.80 -15.80
C ALA A 82 -11.37 -2.51 -15.90
N THR A 83 -11.39 -3.79 -15.58
CA THR A 83 -12.60 -4.64 -15.60
C THR A 83 -13.63 -4.30 -14.51
N LYS A 84 -13.25 -3.53 -13.49
CA LYS A 84 -14.17 -3.11 -12.41
C LYS A 84 -15.03 -1.91 -12.77
N PHE A 85 -14.71 -1.25 -13.87
CA PHE A 85 -15.46 -0.10 -14.35
C PHE A 85 -16.49 -0.51 -15.40
N THR A 86 -17.58 0.23 -15.45
CA THR A 86 -18.62 0.08 -16.44
C THR A 86 -18.84 1.42 -17.13
N GLU A 87 -19.30 1.37 -18.37
CA GLU A 87 -19.66 2.57 -19.12
C GLU A 87 -20.70 3.39 -18.35
N VAL A 88 -20.59 4.72 -18.45
CA VAL A 88 -21.52 5.67 -17.79
C VAL A 88 -22.97 5.34 -18.17
N GLY A 89 -23.82 5.16 -17.16
CA GLY A 89 -25.22 4.81 -17.31
C GLY A 89 -25.56 3.33 -17.05
N TYR A 90 -24.58 2.46 -16.87
CA TYR A 90 -24.77 1.08 -16.43
C TYR A 90 -24.50 0.92 -14.92
N VAL A 91 -25.03 -0.14 -14.32
CA VAL A 91 -24.77 -0.46 -12.92
C VAL A 91 -23.30 -0.89 -12.77
N GLY A 92 -22.51 -0.08 -12.11
CA GLY A 92 -21.07 -0.34 -11.88
C GLY A 92 -20.38 0.90 -11.33
N ARG A 93 -19.07 0.79 -11.21
CA ARG A 93 -18.22 1.86 -10.68
C ARG A 93 -17.81 2.82 -11.80
N ASP A 94 -18.00 4.12 -11.62
CA ASP A 94 -17.54 5.13 -12.57
C ASP A 94 -16.01 5.31 -12.50
N VAL A 95 -15.42 5.75 -13.60
CA VAL A 95 -13.97 5.95 -13.71
C VAL A 95 -13.47 7.14 -12.88
N GLU A 96 -14.31 8.14 -12.58
CA GLU A 96 -13.93 9.27 -11.74
C GLU A 96 -13.64 8.85 -10.29
N SER A 97 -14.24 7.72 -9.86
CA SER A 97 -13.93 7.14 -8.55
C SER A 97 -12.44 6.84 -8.35
N ILE A 98 -11.67 6.65 -9.42
CA ILE A 98 -10.21 6.51 -9.38
C ILE A 98 -9.58 7.75 -8.73
N VAL A 99 -10.01 8.93 -9.15
CA VAL A 99 -9.46 10.19 -8.64
C VAL A 99 -9.93 10.45 -7.20
N ARG A 100 -11.18 10.11 -6.89
CA ARG A 100 -11.71 10.20 -5.52
C ARG A 100 -10.94 9.31 -4.55
N ASP A 101 -10.70 8.06 -4.93
CA ASP A 101 -9.91 7.12 -4.10
C ASP A 101 -8.44 7.55 -4.00
N LEU A 102 -7.86 8.13 -5.05
CA LEU A 102 -6.51 8.66 -5.01
C LEU A 102 -6.40 9.85 -4.05
N ALA A 103 -7.43 10.71 -4.00
CA ALA A 103 -7.50 11.82 -3.07
C ALA A 103 -7.60 11.33 -1.61
N ASP A 104 -8.45 10.34 -1.35
CA ASP A 104 -8.56 9.73 -0.02
C ASP A 104 -7.25 9.05 0.40
N ALA A 105 -6.57 8.36 -0.51
CA ALA A 105 -5.26 7.75 -0.26
C ALA A 105 -4.18 8.81 0.04
N ALA A 106 -4.20 9.94 -0.66
CA ALA A 106 -3.28 11.06 -0.42
C ALA A 106 -3.48 11.68 0.96
N LEU A 107 -4.73 11.93 1.33
CA LEU A 107 -5.06 12.47 2.65
C LEU A 107 -4.59 11.53 3.77
N LYS A 108 -4.86 10.24 3.63
CA LYS A 108 -4.42 9.22 4.60
C LYS A 108 -2.89 9.18 4.72
N MET A 109 -2.19 9.13 3.60
CA MET A 109 -0.72 9.11 3.55
C MET A 109 -0.10 10.34 4.23
N LEU A 110 -0.60 11.53 3.91
CA LEU A 110 -0.09 12.77 4.48
C LEU A 110 -0.44 12.90 5.97
N ARG A 111 -1.63 12.45 6.39
CA ARG A 111 -2.01 12.42 7.80
C ARG A 111 -1.07 11.54 8.61
N GLU A 112 -0.76 10.34 8.13
CA GLU A 112 0.19 9.42 8.77
C GLU A 112 1.59 10.07 8.89
N GLN A 113 2.03 10.78 7.87
CA GLN A 113 3.31 11.50 7.89
C GLN A 113 3.31 12.66 8.90
N GLU A 114 2.26 13.46 8.96
CA GLU A 114 2.16 14.57 9.92
C GLU A 114 2.04 14.07 11.37
N VAL A 115 1.24 13.02 11.62
CA VAL A 115 1.17 12.37 12.92
C VAL A 115 2.55 11.87 13.36
N ASN A 116 3.30 11.22 12.46
CA ASN A 116 4.65 10.75 12.77
C ASN A 116 5.63 11.90 13.06
N LYS A 117 5.53 13.04 12.36
CA LYS A 117 6.34 14.22 12.63
C LYS A 117 6.01 14.86 13.98
N MET A 118 4.73 14.85 14.35
CA MET A 118 4.27 15.44 15.61
C MET A 118 4.45 14.52 16.82
N ARG A 119 4.92 13.27 16.61
CA ARG A 119 4.99 12.23 17.64
C ARG A 119 5.72 12.69 18.91
N PHE A 120 6.87 13.35 18.79
CA PHE A 120 7.62 13.83 19.96
C PHE A 120 6.85 14.89 20.74
N ARG A 121 6.20 15.85 20.05
CA ARG A 121 5.37 16.87 20.72
C ARG A 121 4.13 16.27 21.35
N ALA A 122 3.54 15.27 20.70
CA ALA A 122 2.40 14.54 21.22
C ALA A 122 2.77 13.69 22.45
N GLU A 123 3.99 13.15 22.47
CA GLU A 123 4.50 12.39 23.61
C GLU A 123 4.66 13.27 24.86
N ASP A 124 5.26 14.47 24.70
CA ASP A 124 5.36 15.45 25.80
C ASP A 124 3.97 15.90 26.30
N ALA A 125 3.03 16.18 25.39
CA ALA A 125 1.67 16.58 25.75
C ALA A 125 0.89 15.43 26.43
N ALA A 126 1.08 14.19 26.00
CA ALA A 126 0.49 13.03 26.60
C ALA A 126 1.03 12.78 28.02
N GLU A 127 2.35 12.91 28.22
CA GLU A 127 2.96 12.83 29.55
C GLU A 127 2.33 13.85 30.51
N GLU A 128 2.14 15.11 30.07
CA GLU A 128 1.50 16.14 30.89
C GLU A 128 0.07 15.76 31.28
N ARG A 129 -0.75 15.26 30.34
CA ARG A 129 -2.13 14.83 30.64
C ARG A 129 -2.18 13.62 31.59
N ILE A 130 -1.28 12.67 31.45
CA ILE A 130 -1.17 11.54 32.39
C ILE A 130 -0.74 12.02 33.78
N LEU A 131 0.20 12.96 33.85
CA LEU A 131 0.60 13.55 35.14
C LEU A 131 -0.54 14.32 35.81
N ASP A 132 -1.36 15.03 35.02
CA ASP A 132 -2.54 15.71 35.54
C ASP A 132 -3.60 14.73 36.10
N ALA A 133 -3.75 13.56 35.47
CA ALA A 133 -4.64 12.50 35.96
C ALA A 133 -4.07 11.80 37.20
N LEU A 134 -2.74 11.66 37.30
CA LEU A 134 -2.07 11.05 38.48
C LEU A 134 -1.98 11.98 39.66
N LEU A 135 -1.87 13.28 39.43
CA LEU A 135 -1.71 14.36 40.40
C LEU A 135 -2.80 15.42 40.17
N PRO A 136 -4.07 15.12 40.54
CA PRO A 136 -5.14 16.09 40.38
C PRO A 136 -4.78 17.39 41.12
N PRO A 137 -5.07 18.55 40.52
CA PRO A 137 -4.75 19.84 41.15
C PRO A 137 -5.36 19.87 42.56
N ALA A 138 -4.56 20.32 43.52
CA ALA A 138 -5.05 20.53 44.89
C ALA A 138 -6.31 21.37 44.79
N ARG A 139 -7.42 20.90 45.41
CA ARG A 139 -8.69 21.65 45.47
C ARG A 139 -8.36 23.07 45.92
N GLN A 140 -8.60 24.06 45.05
CA GLN A 140 -8.46 25.46 45.36
C GLN A 140 -9.36 25.76 46.59
N GLY A 141 -8.74 25.74 47.77
CA GLY A 141 -9.27 26.42 48.92
C GLY A 141 -9.13 27.92 48.67
N PHE A 142 -10.14 28.68 49.04
CA PHE A 142 -10.15 30.15 48.96
C PHE A 142 -8.89 30.70 49.66
N GLY A 143 -7.87 31.06 48.92
CA GLY A 143 -6.64 31.67 49.35
C GLY A 143 -5.60 31.71 48.25
N ASP A 144 -5.19 32.92 47.85
CA ASP A 144 -4.11 33.23 46.92
C ASP A 144 -2.74 32.79 47.54
N GLU A 145 -2.39 31.52 47.40
CA GLU A 145 -1.02 31.09 47.67
C GLU A 145 -0.34 30.63 46.34
N PRO A 146 0.91 31.12 46.06
CA PRO A 146 1.64 30.72 44.86
C PRO A 146 2.00 29.24 44.94
N VAL A 147 1.83 28.54 43.80
CA VAL A 147 2.26 27.14 43.54
C VAL A 147 3.63 26.89 44.18
N THR A 148 3.67 26.09 45.26
CA THR A 148 4.87 25.85 46.03
C THR A 148 5.86 24.96 45.28
N ARG A 149 7.17 25.16 45.49
CA ARG A 149 8.28 24.38 44.87
C ARG A 149 8.15 22.87 45.09
N GLU A 150 7.37 22.42 46.08
CA GLU A 150 7.10 21.02 46.39
C GLU A 150 6.27 20.31 45.32
N ASP A 151 5.27 21.00 44.72
CA ASP A 151 4.45 20.44 43.64
C ASP A 151 5.28 20.20 42.39
N SER A 152 6.24 21.07 42.12
CA SER A 152 7.18 20.94 40.99
C SER A 152 8.10 19.71 41.15
N ASN A 153 8.62 19.46 42.34
CA ASN A 153 9.51 18.30 42.60
C ASN A 153 8.74 16.97 42.53
N THR A 154 7.54 16.94 43.05
CA THR A 154 6.66 15.73 42.98
C THR A 154 6.32 15.42 41.53
N ARG A 155 5.94 16.41 40.73
CA ARG A 155 5.61 16.25 39.33
C ARG A 155 6.83 15.73 38.52
N GLN A 156 8.03 16.24 38.77
CA GLN A 156 9.26 15.75 38.16
C GLN A 156 9.60 14.30 38.54
N LEU A 157 9.36 13.93 39.79
CA LEU A 157 9.55 12.55 40.28
C LEU A 157 8.59 11.59 39.60
N PHE A 158 7.29 11.96 39.47
CA PHE A 158 6.31 11.14 38.78
C PHE A 158 6.61 11.05 37.24
N ARG A 159 7.09 12.12 36.63
CA ARG A 159 7.53 12.11 35.23
C ARG A 159 8.68 11.13 35.03
N LYS A 160 9.67 11.12 35.91
CA LYS A 160 10.78 10.16 35.87
C LYS A 160 10.28 8.72 35.99
N ARG A 161 9.40 8.43 36.96
CA ARG A 161 8.82 7.10 37.17
C ARG A 161 7.96 6.66 35.98
N LEU A 162 7.25 7.58 35.35
CA LEU A 162 6.45 7.31 34.13
C LEU A 162 7.36 6.88 32.97
N ARG A 163 8.46 7.61 32.74
CA ARG A 163 9.45 7.29 31.71
C ARG A 163 10.23 6.00 31.98
N GLU A 164 10.40 5.62 33.23
CA GLU A 164 11.01 4.35 33.65
C GLU A 164 10.03 3.17 33.66
N GLY A 165 8.75 3.37 33.28
CA GLY A 165 7.73 2.33 33.24
C GLY A 165 7.24 1.85 34.62
N GLN A 166 7.64 2.51 35.71
CA GLN A 166 7.28 2.09 37.10
C GLN A 166 5.80 2.31 37.41
N LEU A 167 5.08 3.06 36.59
CA LEU A 167 3.67 3.39 36.76
C LEU A 167 2.74 2.68 35.76
N ASP A 168 3.28 1.85 34.88
CA ASP A 168 2.60 1.25 33.73
C ASP A 168 1.31 0.50 34.10
N ASP A 169 1.31 -0.23 35.21
CA ASP A 169 0.17 -1.04 35.68
C ASP A 169 -0.81 -0.26 36.58
N LYS A 170 -0.52 1.00 36.88
CA LYS A 170 -1.42 1.83 37.71
C LYS A 170 -2.64 2.22 36.89
N GLU A 171 -3.84 2.06 37.45
CA GLU A 171 -5.08 2.52 36.83
C GLU A 171 -5.28 4.03 37.07
N ILE A 172 -5.71 4.72 36.05
CA ILE A 172 -6.08 6.14 36.06
C ILE A 172 -7.41 6.37 35.35
N ASP A 173 -8.13 7.37 35.79
CA ASP A 173 -9.32 7.88 35.12
C ASP A 173 -8.88 9.00 34.17
N ILE A 174 -9.06 8.80 32.87
CA ILE A 174 -8.66 9.78 31.86
C ILE A 174 -9.81 10.08 30.90
N GLU A 175 -9.98 11.37 30.59
CA GLU A 175 -10.93 11.80 29.58
C GLU A 175 -10.31 11.63 28.20
N ILE A 176 -10.92 10.79 27.36
CA ILE A 176 -10.57 10.58 25.98
C ILE A 176 -11.74 11.01 25.10
N THR A 177 -11.44 11.75 24.05
CA THR A 177 -12.42 12.10 23.01
C THR A 177 -12.63 10.85 22.16
N GLU A 178 -13.81 10.21 22.26
CA GLU A 178 -14.16 9.18 21.29
C GLU A 178 -14.23 9.86 19.90
N ALA A 179 -13.43 9.36 18.96
CA ALA A 179 -13.64 9.69 17.56
C ALA A 179 -15.11 9.37 17.24
N PRO A 180 -15.86 10.26 16.59
CA PRO A 180 -17.23 9.95 16.22
C PRO A 180 -17.19 8.63 15.46
N GLY A 181 -17.71 7.58 16.09
CA GLY A 181 -17.82 6.26 15.47
C GLY A 181 -18.59 6.48 14.19
N GLY A 182 -17.93 6.27 13.06
CA GLY A 182 -18.56 6.41 11.75
C GLY A 182 -19.74 5.47 11.72
N VAL A 183 -20.94 6.01 11.88
CA VAL A 183 -22.15 5.31 11.46
C VAL A 183 -22.01 5.27 9.94
N GLU A 184 -21.51 4.17 9.40
CA GLU A 184 -21.60 3.87 7.99
C GLU A 184 -23.09 3.74 7.67
N ILE A 185 -23.70 4.85 7.27
CA ILE A 185 -25.03 4.83 6.67
C ILE A 185 -24.80 4.28 5.26
N MET A 186 -25.01 2.98 5.07
CA MET A 186 -25.07 2.38 3.75
C MET A 186 -26.30 2.97 3.03
N ALA A 187 -26.06 3.96 2.19
CA ALA A 187 -27.10 4.49 1.33
C ALA A 187 -27.20 3.66 0.05
N PRO A 188 -28.41 3.48 -0.48
CA PRO A 188 -28.60 2.91 -1.82
C PRO A 188 -27.87 3.78 -2.87
N PRO A 189 -27.42 3.17 -3.99
CA PRO A 189 -26.79 3.91 -5.08
C PRO A 189 -27.67 5.07 -5.58
N GLY A 190 -27.11 6.28 -5.63
CA GLY A 190 -27.82 7.50 -6.08
C GLY A 190 -28.23 8.48 -4.97
N MET A 191 -28.00 8.17 -3.68
CA MET A 191 -28.30 9.09 -2.56
C MET A 191 -27.04 9.59 -1.82
N GLU A 192 -25.88 9.54 -2.48
CA GLU A 192 -24.57 9.84 -1.89
C GLU A 192 -24.44 11.28 -1.39
N GLU A 193 -25.02 12.24 -2.11
CA GLU A 193 -25.01 13.66 -1.69
C GLU A 193 -25.84 13.92 -0.43
N MET A 194 -26.99 13.27 -0.30
CA MET A 194 -27.84 13.41 0.88
C MET A 194 -27.22 12.73 2.11
N THR A 195 -26.50 11.63 1.90
CA THR A 195 -25.78 10.93 2.96
C THR A 195 -24.59 11.73 3.43
N SER A 196 -23.87 12.39 2.52
CA SER A 196 -22.75 13.27 2.88
C SER A 196 -23.21 14.52 3.63
N GLN A 197 -24.36 15.09 3.27
CA GLN A 197 -24.96 16.22 4.01
C GLN A 197 -25.42 15.79 5.42
N LEU A 198 -26.03 14.62 5.54
CA LEU A 198 -26.41 14.05 6.84
C LEU A 198 -25.18 13.73 7.69
N GLN A 199 -24.12 13.13 7.12
CA GLN A 199 -22.86 12.88 7.82
C GLN A 199 -22.21 14.19 8.29
N ASN A 200 -22.20 15.23 7.47
CA ASN A 200 -21.69 16.55 7.85
C ASN A 200 -22.55 17.21 8.94
N LEU A 201 -23.86 17.02 8.92
CA LEU A 201 -24.76 17.51 9.97
C LEU A 201 -24.55 16.74 11.29
N PHE A 202 -24.40 15.42 11.24
CA PHE A 202 -24.10 14.61 12.41
C PHE A 202 -22.69 14.87 12.97
N SER A 203 -21.70 15.09 12.12
CA SER A 203 -20.34 15.45 12.56
C SER A 203 -20.27 16.85 13.16
N SER A 204 -21.09 17.79 12.69
CA SER A 204 -21.17 19.15 13.25
C SER A 204 -21.96 19.20 14.57
N MET A 205 -22.92 18.29 14.80
CA MET A 205 -23.64 18.16 16.06
C MET A 205 -22.90 17.30 17.10
N GLY A 206 -21.96 16.44 16.66
CA GLY A 206 -21.11 15.61 17.51
C GLY A 206 -19.78 16.28 17.85
N LYS A 207 -19.76 17.38 18.58
CA LYS A 207 -18.58 17.72 19.38
C LYS A 207 -18.27 16.52 20.23
N GLY A 208 -17.14 15.83 19.97
CA GLY A 208 -16.77 14.55 20.55
C GLY A 208 -17.10 14.49 22.03
N LYS A 209 -17.99 13.60 22.40
CA LYS A 209 -18.34 13.39 23.80
C LYS A 209 -17.09 12.89 24.50
N LYS A 210 -16.56 13.68 25.39
CA LYS A 210 -15.51 13.25 26.30
C LYS A 210 -16.10 12.16 27.20
N LYS A 211 -15.52 10.98 27.19
CA LYS A 211 -15.83 9.92 28.13
C LYS A 211 -14.62 9.65 29.02
N THR A 212 -14.88 9.52 30.31
CA THR A 212 -13.87 9.09 31.27
C THR A 212 -13.71 7.58 31.15
N HIS A 213 -12.51 7.15 30.82
CA HIS A 213 -12.15 5.74 30.77
C HIS A 213 -11.18 5.41 31.90
N LYS A 214 -11.41 4.28 32.54
CA LYS A 214 -10.49 3.74 33.53
C LYS A 214 -9.54 2.79 32.85
N LEU A 215 -8.27 3.19 32.73
CA LEU A 215 -7.25 2.49 31.95
C LEU A 215 -5.94 2.40 32.74
N LYS A 216 -5.12 1.39 32.43
CA LYS A 216 -3.73 1.34 32.89
C LYS A 216 -2.93 2.47 32.22
N VAL A 217 -1.98 3.05 32.95
CA VAL A 217 -1.14 4.16 32.46
C VAL A 217 -0.49 3.86 31.11
N LYS A 218 0.01 2.65 30.92
CA LYS A 218 0.61 2.21 29.64
C LYS A 218 -0.35 2.32 28.46
N ASP A 219 -1.59 1.89 28.64
CA ASP A 219 -2.61 1.91 27.58
C ASP A 219 -3.15 3.34 27.38
N ALA A 220 -3.35 4.06 28.49
CA ALA A 220 -3.76 5.46 28.49
C ALA A 220 -2.72 6.34 27.77
N LEU A 221 -1.44 6.16 28.04
CA LEU A 221 -0.35 6.93 27.39
C LEU A 221 -0.35 6.75 25.87
N LYS A 222 -0.57 5.53 25.39
CA LYS A 222 -0.65 5.25 23.96
C LYS A 222 -1.85 5.96 23.31
N LEU A 223 -3.03 5.84 23.91
CA LEU A 223 -4.25 6.45 23.38
C LEU A 223 -4.21 7.98 23.40
N VAL A 224 -3.72 8.57 24.50
CA VAL A 224 -3.60 10.02 24.63
C VAL A 224 -2.55 10.59 23.69
N ARG A 225 -1.44 9.89 23.48
CA ARG A 225 -0.41 10.30 22.50
C ARG A 225 -0.99 10.34 21.09
N ASP A 226 -1.76 9.32 20.71
CA ASP A 226 -2.37 9.26 19.38
C ASP A 226 -3.45 10.36 19.21
N GLU A 227 -4.22 10.68 20.26
CA GLU A 227 -5.17 11.79 20.29
C GLU A 227 -4.47 13.15 20.20
N GLU A 228 -3.42 13.40 20.99
CA GLU A 228 -2.66 14.67 20.93
C GLU A 228 -1.94 14.83 19.58
N ALA A 229 -1.39 13.77 19.00
CA ALA A 229 -0.80 13.81 17.68
C ALA A 229 -1.84 14.20 16.62
N ALA A 230 -3.04 13.62 16.67
CA ALA A 230 -4.13 13.97 15.77
C ALA A 230 -4.61 15.42 15.96
N ARG A 231 -4.63 15.91 17.21
CA ARG A 231 -5.05 17.28 17.54
C ARG A 231 -4.06 18.34 17.05
N LEU A 232 -2.77 18.00 16.97
CA LEU A 232 -1.72 18.90 16.49
C LEU A 232 -1.71 19.05 14.97
N VAL A 233 -2.45 18.22 14.23
CA VAL A 233 -2.56 18.27 12.78
C VAL A 233 -3.59 19.28 12.34
N ASN A 234 -3.20 20.21 11.48
CA ASN A 234 -4.11 21.15 10.86
C ASN A 234 -4.83 20.48 9.67
N GLU A 235 -6.08 20.10 9.84
CA GLU A 235 -6.88 19.38 8.83
C GLU A 235 -7.07 20.19 7.53
N GLU A 236 -7.24 21.50 7.60
CA GLU A 236 -7.43 22.34 6.40
C GLU A 236 -6.15 22.44 5.56
N GLU A 237 -5.01 22.64 6.22
CA GLU A 237 -3.71 22.62 5.57
C GLU A 237 -3.40 21.24 4.97
N LEU A 238 -3.76 20.17 5.70
CA LEU A 238 -3.59 18.81 5.26
C LEU A 238 -4.39 18.49 3.99
N LYS A 239 -5.65 18.94 3.92
CA LYS A 239 -6.50 18.81 2.73
C LYS A 239 -5.90 19.53 1.53
N ALA A 240 -5.47 20.79 1.70
CA ALA A 240 -4.85 21.56 0.63
C ALA A 240 -3.58 20.87 0.09
N ARG A 241 -2.72 20.38 0.97
CA ARG A 241 -1.53 19.62 0.61
C ARG A 241 -1.86 18.28 -0.04
N ALA A 242 -2.95 17.63 0.37
CA ALA A 242 -3.40 16.38 -0.25
C ALA A 242 -3.86 16.61 -1.69
N LEU A 243 -4.63 17.67 -1.95
CA LEU A 243 -5.03 18.05 -3.31
C LEU A 243 -3.80 18.33 -4.19
N GLU A 244 -2.86 19.14 -3.71
CA GLU A 244 -1.62 19.42 -4.44
C GLU A 244 -0.81 18.14 -4.71
N ALA A 245 -0.70 17.27 -3.71
CA ALA A 245 0.03 16.00 -3.86
C ALA A 245 -0.62 15.08 -4.90
N VAL A 246 -1.96 15.03 -4.96
CA VAL A 246 -2.68 14.28 -6.00
C VAL A 246 -2.41 14.85 -7.37
N GLU A 247 -2.65 16.16 -7.55
CA GLU A 247 -2.53 16.82 -8.85
C GLU A 247 -1.11 16.78 -9.39
N GLN A 248 -0.09 17.03 -8.55
CA GLN A 248 1.29 17.17 -9.01
C GLN A 248 2.08 15.87 -8.96
N ASN A 249 1.72 14.94 -8.08
CA ASN A 249 2.50 13.73 -7.79
C ASN A 249 1.71 12.42 -7.85
N GLY A 250 0.40 12.44 -8.07
CA GLY A 250 -0.45 11.26 -8.13
C GLY A 250 0.03 10.24 -9.15
N ILE A 251 -0.06 8.95 -8.81
CA ILE A 251 0.22 7.83 -9.69
C ILE A 251 -0.98 6.89 -9.69
N VAL A 252 -1.54 6.64 -10.85
CA VAL A 252 -2.64 5.69 -11.05
C VAL A 252 -2.11 4.51 -11.85
N PHE A 253 -2.25 3.31 -11.30
CA PHE A 253 -1.95 2.07 -11.99
C PHE A 253 -3.24 1.38 -12.41
N ILE A 254 -3.46 1.25 -13.73
CA ILE A 254 -4.62 0.62 -14.33
C ILE A 254 -4.20 -0.76 -14.81
N ASP A 255 -4.63 -1.81 -14.09
CA ASP A 255 -4.31 -3.19 -14.44
C ASP A 255 -5.36 -3.76 -15.40
N GLU A 256 -4.99 -4.81 -16.13
CA GLU A 256 -5.87 -5.56 -17.03
C GLU A 256 -6.52 -4.71 -18.14
N ILE A 257 -5.82 -3.70 -18.65
CA ILE A 257 -6.35 -2.83 -19.72
C ILE A 257 -6.66 -3.62 -21.02
N ASP A 258 -5.96 -4.73 -21.26
CA ASP A 258 -6.20 -5.64 -22.38
C ASP A 258 -7.56 -6.35 -22.32
N LYS A 259 -8.16 -6.46 -21.15
CA LYS A 259 -9.48 -7.08 -20.96
C LYS A 259 -10.63 -6.18 -21.47
N VAL A 260 -10.40 -4.88 -21.53
CA VAL A 260 -11.35 -3.89 -22.08
C VAL A 260 -11.02 -3.51 -23.52
N ALA A 261 -9.99 -4.10 -24.12
CA ALA A 261 -9.69 -3.96 -25.55
C ALA A 261 -10.71 -4.70 -26.42
N LYS A 262 -10.94 -4.22 -27.64
CA LYS A 262 -11.87 -4.81 -28.60
C LYS A 262 -11.39 -6.21 -29.01
N ARG A 263 -12.30 -7.19 -28.98
CA ARG A 263 -12.02 -8.54 -29.49
C ARG A 263 -12.66 -8.72 -30.87
N ALA A 264 -11.91 -9.22 -31.82
CA ALA A 264 -12.29 -9.31 -33.23
C ALA A 264 -13.52 -10.19 -33.54
N ASN A 265 -14.05 -10.97 -32.59
CA ASN A 265 -15.04 -12.03 -32.90
C ASN A 265 -16.23 -12.18 -31.94
N VAL A 266 -16.59 -11.20 -31.10
CA VAL A 266 -17.72 -11.37 -30.16
C VAL A 266 -18.64 -10.16 -30.26
N GLY A 267 -19.78 -10.33 -30.92
CA GLY A 267 -20.84 -9.30 -31.00
C GLY A 267 -21.59 -9.17 -29.68
N GLY A 268 -21.87 -7.93 -29.28
CA GLY A 268 -22.81 -7.60 -28.20
C GLY A 268 -22.20 -7.17 -26.85
N ALA A 269 -21.10 -7.76 -26.40
CA ALA A 269 -20.41 -7.36 -25.15
C ALA A 269 -19.29 -6.31 -25.38
N ASP A 270 -18.95 -6.03 -26.62
CA ASP A 270 -17.82 -5.16 -26.98
C ASP A 270 -18.11 -3.66 -26.80
N VAL A 271 -19.37 -3.25 -26.90
CA VAL A 271 -19.76 -1.83 -26.76
C VAL A 271 -19.45 -1.32 -25.35
N SER A 272 -19.77 -2.11 -24.32
CA SER A 272 -19.51 -1.75 -22.92
C SER A 272 -18.00 -1.67 -22.60
N ARG A 273 -17.16 -2.48 -23.25
CA ARG A 273 -15.68 -2.46 -23.04
C ARG A 273 -15.02 -1.26 -23.68
N GLU A 274 -15.43 -0.92 -24.90
CA GLU A 274 -14.97 0.30 -25.59
C GLU A 274 -15.44 1.54 -24.84
N GLY A 275 -16.64 1.53 -24.24
CA GLY A 275 -17.16 2.59 -23.37
C GLY A 275 -16.22 2.89 -22.22
N VAL A 276 -15.73 1.87 -21.50
CA VAL A 276 -14.75 2.07 -20.39
C VAL A 276 -13.48 2.76 -20.87
N GLN A 277 -12.96 2.39 -22.06
CA GLN A 277 -11.78 3.07 -22.59
C GLN A 277 -12.06 4.54 -22.90
N ARG A 278 -13.25 4.86 -23.44
CA ARG A 278 -13.67 6.24 -23.74
C ARG A 278 -13.88 7.05 -22.46
N ASP A 279 -14.41 6.43 -21.41
CA ASP A 279 -14.59 7.09 -20.11
C ASP A 279 -13.26 7.35 -19.38
N LEU A 280 -12.23 6.53 -19.62
CA LEU A 280 -10.88 6.76 -19.10
C LEU A 280 -10.14 7.90 -19.82
N LEU A 281 -10.47 8.20 -21.07
CA LEU A 281 -9.78 9.21 -21.86
C LEU A 281 -9.76 10.59 -21.21
N PRO A 282 -10.89 11.16 -20.73
CA PRO A 282 -10.87 12.48 -20.08
C PRO A 282 -9.93 12.53 -18.89
N LEU A 283 -9.87 11.46 -18.08
CA LEU A 283 -8.96 11.41 -16.93
C LEU A 283 -7.49 11.44 -17.35
N ILE A 284 -7.16 10.73 -18.43
CA ILE A 284 -5.79 10.59 -18.93
C ILE A 284 -5.36 11.83 -19.75
N GLU A 285 -6.31 12.52 -20.38
CA GLU A 285 -6.09 13.74 -21.15
C GLU A 285 -5.98 14.99 -20.29
N GLY A 286 -6.62 14.99 -19.16
CA GLY A 286 -6.75 16.11 -18.24
C GLY A 286 -8.20 16.57 -18.12
N CYS A 287 -8.77 16.40 -16.95
CA CYS A 287 -10.10 16.91 -16.59
C CYS A 287 -10.11 17.33 -15.11
N THR A 288 -11.23 17.90 -14.69
CA THR A 288 -11.44 18.25 -13.29
C THR A 288 -12.49 17.32 -12.68
N VAL A 289 -12.14 16.64 -11.60
CA VAL A 289 -13.00 15.70 -10.89
C VAL A 289 -13.35 16.26 -9.51
N ASN A 290 -14.63 16.20 -9.15
CA ASN A 290 -15.08 16.61 -7.83
C ASN A 290 -14.82 15.49 -6.81
N THR A 291 -14.17 15.86 -5.70
CA THR A 291 -13.84 14.94 -4.60
C THR A 291 -14.29 15.53 -3.26
N LYS A 292 -14.28 14.72 -2.20
CA LYS A 292 -14.59 15.20 -0.83
C LYS A 292 -13.58 16.24 -0.32
N LEU A 293 -12.39 16.30 -0.91
CA LEU A 293 -11.35 17.27 -0.54
C LEU A 293 -11.43 18.57 -1.34
N GLY A 294 -12.16 18.57 -2.45
CA GLY A 294 -12.28 19.64 -3.41
C GLY A 294 -12.10 19.13 -4.85
N MET A 295 -11.99 20.07 -5.78
CA MET A 295 -11.79 19.75 -7.20
C MET A 295 -10.33 19.37 -7.45
N VAL A 296 -10.12 18.27 -8.16
CA VAL A 296 -8.79 17.72 -8.55
C VAL A 296 -8.63 17.78 -10.06
N LYS A 297 -7.55 18.41 -10.52
CA LYS A 297 -7.14 18.39 -11.92
C LYS A 297 -6.24 17.20 -12.20
N THR A 298 -6.53 16.45 -13.27
CA THR A 298 -5.80 15.21 -13.58
C THR A 298 -4.63 15.38 -14.53
N ASP A 299 -4.39 16.58 -15.08
CA ASP A 299 -3.41 16.92 -16.11
C ASP A 299 -1.98 16.42 -15.82
N HIS A 300 -1.60 16.35 -14.54
CA HIS A 300 -0.25 15.98 -14.14
C HIS A 300 -0.18 14.67 -13.33
N ILE A 301 -1.29 13.93 -13.25
CA ILE A 301 -1.29 12.57 -12.72
C ILE A 301 -0.59 11.65 -13.71
N LEU A 302 0.30 10.79 -13.22
CA LEU A 302 0.95 9.77 -14.04
C LEU A 302 0.07 8.52 -14.11
N PHE A 303 -0.37 8.16 -15.29
CA PHE A 303 -1.09 6.92 -15.52
C PHE A 303 -0.12 5.85 -16.05
N ILE A 304 -0.15 4.68 -15.43
CA ILE A 304 0.58 3.50 -15.84
C ILE A 304 -0.46 2.41 -16.09
N ALA A 305 -0.71 2.12 -17.35
CA ALA A 305 -1.61 1.04 -17.72
C ALA A 305 -0.81 -0.27 -17.88
N SER A 306 -1.43 -1.40 -17.57
CA SER A 306 -0.81 -2.71 -17.73
C SER A 306 -1.79 -3.75 -18.30
N GLY A 307 -1.26 -4.68 -19.09
CA GLY A 307 -2.02 -5.79 -19.63
C GLY A 307 -1.10 -6.94 -20.04
N ALA A 308 -1.67 -8.14 -20.08
CA ALA A 308 -0.95 -9.31 -20.57
C ALA A 308 -0.91 -9.36 -22.10
N PHE A 309 -1.96 -8.87 -22.75
CA PHE A 309 -2.10 -8.85 -24.21
C PHE A 309 -1.95 -10.20 -24.90
N HIS A 310 -2.39 -11.29 -24.24
CA HIS A 310 -2.35 -12.63 -24.82
C HIS A 310 -3.39 -12.82 -25.94
N LEU A 311 -4.62 -12.30 -25.72
CA LEU A 311 -5.74 -12.43 -26.66
C LEU A 311 -6.06 -11.15 -27.44
N ALA A 312 -5.61 -10.01 -26.94
CA ALA A 312 -5.71 -8.71 -27.58
C ALA A 312 -4.31 -8.16 -27.85
N LYS A 313 -4.20 -7.23 -28.77
CA LYS A 313 -2.95 -6.49 -29.08
C LYS A 313 -3.07 -5.07 -28.53
N PRO A 314 -1.97 -4.37 -28.26
CA PRO A 314 -2.02 -2.94 -27.94
C PRO A 314 -2.72 -2.08 -29.00
N SER A 315 -2.71 -2.54 -30.27
CA SER A 315 -3.45 -1.91 -31.38
C SER A 315 -4.96 -2.07 -31.32
N ASP A 316 -5.48 -2.95 -30.45
CA ASP A 316 -6.91 -3.17 -30.27
C ASP A 316 -7.54 -2.21 -29.22
N LEU A 317 -6.69 -1.43 -28.55
CA LEU A 317 -7.12 -0.27 -27.78
C LEU A 317 -7.62 0.83 -28.73
N VAL A 318 -8.54 1.68 -28.27
CA VAL A 318 -8.99 2.82 -29.07
C VAL A 318 -7.79 3.74 -29.43
N PRO A 319 -7.71 4.27 -30.67
CA PRO A 319 -6.55 5.03 -31.13
C PRO A 319 -6.17 6.21 -30.25
N GLU A 320 -7.17 6.88 -29.66
CA GLU A 320 -6.98 8.00 -28.77
C GLU A 320 -6.21 7.57 -27.50
N LEU A 321 -6.61 6.43 -26.90
CA LEU A 321 -5.92 5.89 -25.72
C LEU A 321 -4.50 5.44 -26.04
N GLN A 322 -4.28 4.84 -27.23
CA GLN A 322 -2.94 4.48 -27.69
C GLN A 322 -2.03 5.71 -27.78
N GLY A 323 -2.55 6.84 -28.27
CA GLY A 323 -1.80 8.11 -28.36
C GLY A 323 -1.46 8.71 -26.99
N ARG A 324 -2.27 8.42 -25.97
CA ARG A 324 -2.07 8.92 -24.59
C ARG A 324 -1.17 8.03 -23.74
N LEU A 325 -0.80 6.85 -24.23
CA LEU A 325 0.17 5.92 -23.64
C LEU A 325 1.42 5.80 -24.53
N PRO A 326 2.20 6.88 -24.67
CA PRO A 326 3.30 6.95 -25.66
C PRO A 326 4.50 6.07 -25.29
N ILE A 327 4.68 5.78 -23.99
CA ILE A 327 5.79 4.92 -23.55
C ILE A 327 5.26 3.50 -23.46
N ARG A 328 5.79 2.60 -24.30
CA ARG A 328 5.45 1.19 -24.28
C ARG A 328 6.66 0.39 -23.83
N VAL A 329 6.48 -0.44 -22.81
CA VAL A 329 7.55 -1.32 -22.30
C VAL A 329 7.03 -2.74 -22.22
N GLU A 330 7.83 -3.67 -22.70
CA GLU A 330 7.55 -5.09 -22.66
C GLU A 330 8.32 -5.73 -21.50
N LEU A 331 7.59 -6.41 -20.64
CA LEU A 331 8.15 -7.22 -19.55
C LEU A 331 8.24 -8.66 -20.03
N LYS A 332 9.40 -9.25 -19.88
CA LYS A 332 9.68 -10.61 -20.32
C LYS A 332 9.13 -11.63 -19.33
N ALA A 333 8.78 -12.80 -19.83
CA ALA A 333 8.51 -13.96 -18.98
C ALA A 333 9.76 -14.30 -18.16
N LEU A 334 9.53 -14.80 -16.95
CA LEU A 334 10.62 -15.14 -16.02
C LEU A 334 11.30 -16.44 -16.45
N THR A 335 12.63 -16.45 -16.42
CA THR A 335 13.47 -17.64 -16.64
C THR A 335 13.69 -18.40 -15.35
N PRO A 336 14.17 -19.65 -15.37
CA PRO A 336 14.55 -20.37 -14.15
C PRO A 336 15.54 -19.59 -13.29
N GLU A 337 16.50 -18.90 -13.90
CA GLU A 337 17.48 -18.07 -13.21
C GLU A 337 16.82 -16.85 -12.56
N ASP A 338 15.79 -16.27 -13.18
CA ASP A 338 15.03 -15.17 -12.57
C ASP A 338 14.27 -15.66 -11.33
N PHE A 339 13.68 -16.87 -11.37
CA PHE A 339 13.02 -17.46 -10.21
C PHE A 339 13.99 -17.71 -9.04
N GLU A 340 15.19 -18.21 -9.34
CA GLU A 340 16.25 -18.42 -8.34
C GLU A 340 16.64 -17.09 -7.68
N ARG A 341 16.83 -16.06 -8.48
CA ARG A 341 17.14 -14.71 -8.01
C ARG A 341 16.01 -14.11 -7.21
N ILE A 342 14.75 -14.31 -7.59
CA ILE A 342 13.57 -13.82 -6.86
C ILE A 342 13.49 -14.46 -5.46
N LEU A 343 13.91 -15.70 -5.31
CA LEU A 343 13.94 -16.38 -4.02
C LEU A 343 15.01 -15.83 -3.07
N THR A 344 16.08 -15.20 -3.58
CA THR A 344 17.27 -14.87 -2.81
C THR A 344 17.65 -13.39 -2.77
N GLU A 345 17.55 -12.65 -3.89
CA GLU A 345 18.09 -11.30 -4.02
C GLU A 345 17.23 -10.18 -3.43
N PRO A 346 15.87 -10.20 -3.56
CA PRO A 346 15.05 -9.11 -3.07
C PRO A 346 15.14 -8.97 -1.55
N HIS A 347 15.12 -7.74 -1.08
CA HIS A 347 14.98 -7.46 0.35
C HIS A 347 13.66 -8.08 0.87
N ALA A 348 13.75 -8.83 1.95
CA ALA A 348 12.67 -9.69 2.43
C ALA A 348 12.24 -10.70 1.36
N SER A 349 13.20 -11.46 0.81
CA SER A 349 12.93 -12.54 -0.12
C SER A 349 11.98 -13.58 0.48
N LEU A 350 11.34 -14.40 -0.37
CA LEU A 350 10.40 -15.42 0.14
C LEU A 350 11.07 -16.40 1.08
N THR A 351 12.28 -16.83 0.78
CA THR A 351 13.05 -17.74 1.66
C THR A 351 13.33 -17.10 3.02
N GLU A 352 13.70 -15.81 3.04
CA GLU A 352 13.90 -15.04 4.27
C GLU A 352 12.59 -14.93 5.07
N GLN A 353 11.47 -14.63 4.40
CA GLN A 353 10.16 -14.50 5.06
C GLN A 353 9.73 -15.79 5.76
N TYR A 354 9.83 -16.95 5.09
CA TYR A 354 9.45 -18.22 5.69
C TYR A 354 10.41 -18.64 6.80
N SER A 355 11.72 -18.38 6.65
CA SER A 355 12.71 -18.67 7.70
C SER A 355 12.41 -17.84 8.96
N GLU A 356 12.20 -16.54 8.84
CA GLU A 356 11.90 -15.68 9.99
C GLU A 356 10.52 -16.00 10.61
N LEU A 357 9.54 -16.41 9.79
CA LEU A 357 8.22 -16.81 10.28
C LEU A 357 8.31 -18.05 11.18
N LEU A 358 8.96 -19.12 10.74
CA LEU A 358 9.11 -20.36 11.52
C LEU A 358 10.03 -20.18 12.75
N LYS A 359 11.00 -19.31 12.64
CA LYS A 359 11.87 -18.93 13.76
C LYS A 359 11.11 -18.30 14.94
N THR A 360 9.95 -17.69 14.72
CA THR A 360 9.10 -17.17 15.81
C THR A 360 8.62 -18.29 16.74
N GLU A 361 8.52 -19.52 16.25
CA GLU A 361 8.18 -20.72 17.02
C GLU A 361 9.41 -21.50 17.49
N GLY A 362 10.61 -20.96 17.25
CA GLY A 362 11.87 -21.58 17.65
C GLY A 362 12.39 -22.65 16.66
N LEU A 363 11.82 -22.73 15.46
CA LEU A 363 12.23 -23.64 14.41
C LEU A 363 13.06 -22.92 13.36
N ASP A 364 14.34 -23.31 13.22
CA ASP A 364 15.21 -22.81 12.18
C ASP A 364 15.09 -23.68 10.91
N ILE A 365 14.97 -23.04 9.75
CA ILE A 365 15.04 -23.69 8.44
C ILE A 365 16.16 -23.08 7.60
N GLU A 366 16.83 -23.91 6.82
CA GLU A 366 17.92 -23.51 5.93
C GLU A 366 17.63 -23.96 4.50
N PHE A 367 17.52 -23.02 3.57
CA PHE A 367 17.41 -23.29 2.14
C PHE A 367 18.81 -23.40 1.54
N THR A 368 19.14 -24.56 1.01
CA THR A 368 20.42 -24.76 0.31
C THR A 368 20.35 -24.23 -1.12
N ALA A 369 21.51 -23.95 -1.73
CA ALA A 369 21.57 -23.43 -3.09
C ALA A 369 20.96 -24.40 -4.13
N ASP A 370 21.14 -25.69 -3.97
CA ASP A 370 20.54 -26.74 -4.83
C ASP A 370 19.03 -26.89 -4.57
N GLY A 371 18.55 -26.68 -3.32
CA GLY A 371 17.14 -26.64 -2.99
C GLY A 371 16.45 -25.43 -3.65
N ILE A 372 17.02 -24.24 -3.53
CA ILE A 372 16.52 -23.01 -4.17
C ILE A 372 16.45 -23.18 -5.69
N LYS A 373 17.53 -23.67 -6.31
CA LYS A 373 17.56 -23.95 -7.73
C LYS A 373 16.47 -24.93 -8.15
N ARG A 374 16.25 -25.98 -7.37
CA ARG A 374 15.22 -26.98 -7.68
C ARG A 374 13.81 -26.41 -7.56
N ILE A 375 13.52 -25.56 -6.56
CA ILE A 375 12.25 -24.83 -6.44
C ILE A 375 12.02 -23.95 -7.67
N ALA A 376 13.04 -23.21 -8.10
CA ALA A 376 12.99 -22.33 -9.28
C ALA A 376 12.70 -23.11 -10.57
N GLU A 377 13.37 -24.25 -10.79
CA GLU A 377 13.14 -25.13 -11.93
C GLU A 377 11.70 -25.66 -11.96
N ILE A 378 11.18 -26.12 -10.82
CA ILE A 378 9.80 -26.62 -10.70
C ILE A 378 8.81 -25.48 -10.98
N ALA A 379 9.03 -24.28 -10.42
CA ALA A 379 8.17 -23.11 -10.66
C ALA A 379 8.06 -22.78 -12.14
N TRP A 380 9.20 -22.77 -12.83
CA TRP A 380 9.25 -22.54 -14.26
C TRP A 380 8.56 -23.67 -15.05
N GLN A 381 8.85 -24.92 -14.75
CA GLN A 381 8.24 -26.09 -15.42
C GLN A 381 6.72 -26.11 -15.30
N VAL A 382 6.19 -25.80 -14.11
CA VAL A 382 4.73 -25.75 -13.89
C VAL A 382 4.12 -24.60 -14.64
N ASN A 383 4.76 -23.42 -14.67
CA ASN A 383 4.28 -22.28 -15.45
C ASN A 383 4.29 -22.55 -16.98
N GLU A 384 5.22 -23.35 -17.49
CA GLU A 384 5.26 -23.72 -18.92
C GLU A 384 4.18 -24.75 -19.28
N LYS A 385 3.86 -25.67 -18.35
CA LYS A 385 2.88 -26.73 -18.58
C LYS A 385 1.44 -26.31 -18.31
N THR A 386 1.23 -25.33 -17.42
CA THR A 386 -0.09 -24.87 -16.97
C THR A 386 -0.28 -23.41 -17.30
N GLU A 387 -1.18 -22.72 -16.56
CA GLU A 387 -1.32 -21.27 -16.67
C GLU A 387 -0.09 -20.55 -16.07
N ASN A 388 0.55 -19.72 -16.88
CA ASN A 388 1.71 -18.94 -16.44
C ASN A 388 1.28 -17.80 -15.54
N ILE A 389 1.46 -17.97 -14.23
CA ILE A 389 1.20 -16.94 -13.21
C ILE A 389 2.47 -16.24 -12.71
N GLY A 390 3.60 -16.48 -13.38
CA GLY A 390 4.90 -15.87 -13.07
C GLY A 390 5.39 -16.19 -11.66
N ALA A 391 5.97 -15.19 -10.99
CA ALA A 391 6.51 -15.32 -9.63
C ALA A 391 5.48 -15.70 -8.55
N ARG A 392 4.19 -15.52 -8.81
CA ARG A 392 3.14 -15.98 -7.88
C ARG A 392 3.19 -17.49 -7.64
N ARG A 393 3.69 -18.25 -8.62
CA ARG A 393 3.89 -19.68 -8.50
C ARG A 393 4.81 -20.06 -7.32
N LEU A 394 5.79 -19.23 -7.00
CA LEU A 394 6.69 -19.47 -5.88
C LEU A 394 5.95 -19.50 -4.54
N HIS A 395 4.93 -18.66 -4.36
CA HIS A 395 4.14 -18.71 -3.12
C HIS A 395 3.41 -20.04 -2.97
N THR A 396 2.71 -20.50 -4.03
CA THR A 396 1.99 -21.77 -3.95
C THR A 396 2.91 -22.96 -3.74
N LEU A 397 4.08 -22.95 -4.38
CA LEU A 397 5.08 -24.00 -4.18
C LEU A 397 5.66 -24.00 -2.77
N LEU A 398 6.01 -22.85 -2.22
CA LEU A 398 6.56 -22.75 -0.86
C LEU A 398 5.53 -23.11 0.20
N GLU A 399 4.27 -22.69 0.05
CA GLU A 399 3.19 -23.13 0.95
C GLU A 399 3.06 -24.64 0.96
N ARG A 400 3.07 -25.27 -0.22
CA ARG A 400 2.98 -26.73 -0.31
C ARG A 400 4.22 -27.44 0.22
N LEU A 401 5.41 -26.91 -0.09
CA LEU A 401 6.69 -27.46 0.34
C LEU A 401 6.85 -27.47 1.86
N LEU A 402 6.35 -26.43 2.52
CA LEU A 402 6.51 -26.22 3.95
C LEU A 402 5.24 -26.54 4.77
N GLU A 403 4.19 -27.09 4.14
CA GLU A 403 2.91 -27.38 4.78
C GLU A 403 3.06 -28.23 6.06
N GLU A 404 3.76 -29.35 5.96
CA GLU A 404 3.99 -30.26 7.10
C GLU A 404 4.87 -29.63 8.19
N VAL A 405 5.91 -28.91 7.75
CA VAL A 405 6.83 -28.22 8.67
C VAL A 405 6.10 -27.10 9.41
N SER A 406 5.28 -26.33 8.70
CA SER A 406 4.51 -25.24 9.30
C SER A 406 3.43 -25.76 10.25
N PHE A 407 2.77 -26.87 9.92
CA PHE A 407 1.76 -27.49 10.77
C PHE A 407 2.34 -28.02 12.09
N SER A 408 3.53 -28.59 12.04
CA SER A 408 4.19 -29.25 13.18
C SER A 408 5.35 -28.43 13.76
N ALA A 409 5.43 -27.12 13.48
CA ALA A 409 6.59 -26.30 13.79
C ALA A 409 6.99 -26.34 15.27
N ALA A 410 6.04 -26.22 16.18
CA ALA A 410 6.29 -26.23 17.62
C ALA A 410 6.83 -27.61 18.11
N ASP A 411 6.29 -28.70 17.58
CA ASP A 411 6.73 -30.05 17.94
C ASP A 411 8.13 -30.33 17.38
N LEU A 412 8.36 -29.93 16.13
CA LEU A 412 9.67 -30.06 15.46
C LEU A 412 10.75 -29.21 16.13
N ALA A 413 10.39 -28.03 16.63
CA ALA A 413 11.32 -27.18 17.37
C ALA A 413 11.79 -27.86 18.68
N ALA A 414 10.88 -28.57 19.36
CA ALA A 414 11.21 -29.34 20.57
C ALA A 414 12.11 -30.55 20.25
N ASP A 415 11.84 -31.26 19.15
CA ASP A 415 12.55 -32.49 18.79
C ASP A 415 13.93 -32.23 18.17
N HIS A 416 14.07 -31.18 17.35
CA HIS A 416 15.30 -30.87 16.61
C HIS A 416 16.41 -30.24 17.44
N SER A 417 16.16 -29.88 18.71
CA SER A 417 17.18 -29.38 19.66
C SER A 417 18.08 -28.29 19.09
N GLY A 418 17.51 -27.34 18.29
CA GLY A 418 18.22 -26.23 17.68
C GLY A 418 19.00 -26.57 16.39
N ARG A 419 18.75 -27.70 15.75
CA ARG A 419 19.27 -27.99 14.41
C ARG A 419 18.27 -27.49 13.35
N PRO A 420 18.73 -26.79 12.30
CA PRO A 420 17.84 -26.34 11.24
C PRO A 420 17.31 -27.53 10.42
N ILE A 421 16.08 -27.41 9.93
CA ILE A 421 15.56 -28.26 8.89
C ILE A 421 16.16 -27.80 7.56
N VAL A 422 16.85 -28.72 6.88
CA VAL A 422 17.55 -28.43 5.62
C VAL A 422 16.60 -28.68 4.45
N ILE A 423 16.35 -27.65 3.67
CA ILE A 423 15.52 -27.67 2.45
C ILE A 423 16.48 -27.78 1.25
N ASP A 424 16.93 -28.98 0.95
CA ASP A 424 17.78 -29.30 -0.19
C ASP A 424 16.99 -29.82 -1.40
N ALA A 425 17.67 -30.12 -2.51
CA ALA A 425 17.03 -30.65 -3.71
C ALA A 425 16.30 -31.97 -3.49
N ALA A 426 16.78 -32.82 -2.57
CA ALA A 426 16.15 -34.11 -2.23
C ALA A 426 14.83 -33.86 -1.49
N TYR A 427 14.84 -32.97 -0.51
CA TYR A 427 13.64 -32.54 0.20
C TYR A 427 12.58 -31.93 -0.76
N VAL A 428 12.99 -31.03 -1.65
CA VAL A 428 12.10 -30.45 -2.65
C VAL A 428 11.49 -31.48 -3.57
N ASN A 429 12.31 -32.45 -4.05
CA ASN A 429 11.81 -33.51 -4.93
C ASN A 429 10.83 -34.44 -4.21
N SER A 430 11.04 -34.77 -2.93
CA SER A 430 10.13 -35.64 -2.17
C SER A 430 8.73 -35.01 -1.97
N HIS A 431 8.66 -33.69 -1.85
CA HIS A 431 7.38 -32.97 -1.57
C HIS A 431 6.69 -32.40 -2.83
N LEU A 432 7.48 -32.05 -3.84
CA LEU A 432 6.97 -31.38 -5.05
C LEU A 432 7.21 -32.19 -6.34
N GLY A 433 7.99 -33.25 -6.32
CA GLY A 433 8.40 -33.99 -7.53
C GLY A 433 7.22 -34.59 -8.31
N GLU A 434 6.25 -35.18 -7.63
CA GLU A 434 5.05 -35.76 -8.24
C GLU A 434 4.15 -34.66 -8.82
N LEU A 435 3.98 -33.54 -8.10
CA LEU A 435 3.19 -32.39 -8.55
C LEU A 435 3.75 -31.75 -9.83
N ALA A 436 5.09 -31.73 -9.98
CA ALA A 436 5.74 -31.19 -11.17
C ALA A 436 5.58 -32.06 -12.41
N GLN A 437 5.32 -33.36 -12.23
CA GLN A 437 5.18 -34.36 -13.34
C GLN A 437 3.74 -34.51 -13.82
N ASP A 438 2.76 -34.40 -12.91
CA ASP A 438 1.34 -34.60 -13.20
C ASP A 438 0.64 -33.25 -13.49
N GLU A 439 0.19 -33.07 -14.75
CA GLU A 439 -0.50 -31.83 -15.17
C GLU A 439 -1.83 -31.65 -14.46
N ASP A 440 -2.57 -32.72 -14.17
CA ASP A 440 -3.87 -32.64 -13.53
C ASP A 440 -3.71 -32.26 -12.05
N LEU A 441 -2.76 -32.85 -11.35
CA LEU A 441 -2.42 -32.46 -9.97
C LEU A 441 -1.91 -31.02 -9.91
N SER A 442 -1.07 -30.61 -10.86
CA SER A 442 -0.58 -29.23 -10.95
C SER A 442 -1.67 -28.20 -11.12
N ARG A 443 -2.73 -28.51 -11.88
CA ARG A 443 -3.87 -27.60 -12.09
C ARG A 443 -4.78 -27.45 -10.88
N TYR A 444 -4.90 -28.49 -10.06
CA TYR A 444 -5.80 -28.50 -8.91
C TYR A 444 -5.14 -28.06 -7.60
N ILE A 445 -3.82 -28.25 -7.47
CA ILE A 445 -3.11 -28.06 -6.20
C ILE A 445 -2.19 -26.83 -6.23
N LEU A 446 -1.65 -26.50 -7.37
CA LEU A 446 -0.74 -25.37 -7.60
C LEU A 446 -1.39 -24.29 -8.47
#